data_f09112a6eb106cc08b5925c9c1b44ca7
#
_entry.id   f09112a6eb106cc08b5925c9c1b44ca7
#
_cell.length_a   1.000
_cell.length_b   1.000
_cell.length_c   1.000
_cell.angle_alpha   90.00
_cell.angle_beta   90.00
_cell.angle_gamma   90.00
#
_symmetry.space_group_name_H-M   'P 1'
#
loop_
_entity.id
_entity.type
_entity.pdbx_description
1 polymer ?
#
loop_
_entity_poly.entity_id
_entity_poly.type
_entity_poly.pdbx_seq_one_letter_code
_entity_poly.pdbx_strand_id
1 'polypeptide(L)'
;YIIQEQGDVRLDDCRVMGERTGLRGKLIFHILYQTPVQGNVESLSGDIIFDELVNIDGLDENDHVQVQWDIEDLSADLVNSRKVSVKAVITFTLFVQQIYDEQAAVDAAGEASLDCLKKTVEAAQTALQKKDTYRIREETELPASKPNIREVLWSSVQLRGVETRPLD
;
A
#
# COMPACT_ATOMS: atom_id res chain seq x y z
N TYR A 1 -0.57 30.99 5.04
CA TYR A 1 -0.48 29.81 5.90
C TYR A 1 -0.93 28.56 5.16
N ILE A 2 -0.48 27.39 5.63
CA ILE A 2 -0.90 26.09 5.12
C ILE A 2 -2.27 25.78 5.72
N ILE A 3 -3.22 25.37 4.85
CA ILE A 3 -4.59 25.03 5.23
C ILE A 3 -4.72 23.52 5.43
N GLN A 4 -4.13 22.75 4.50
CA GLN A 4 -4.22 21.29 4.49
C GLN A 4 -3.04 20.68 3.75
N GLU A 5 -2.57 19.55 4.23
CA GLU A 5 -1.60 18.69 3.57
C GLU A 5 -2.16 17.27 3.41
N GLN A 6 -1.76 16.61 2.36
CA GLN A 6 -2.09 15.21 2.09
C GLN A 6 -0.93 14.55 1.36
N GLY A 7 -0.68 13.30 1.69
CA GLY A 7 0.28 12.44 1.01
C GLY A 7 -0.35 11.16 0.50
N ASP A 8 0.21 10.64 -0.58
CA ASP A 8 -0.07 9.32 -1.11
C ASP A 8 1.23 8.64 -1.50
N VAL A 9 1.40 7.37 -1.10
CA VAL A 9 2.60 6.60 -1.44
C VAL A 9 2.33 5.78 -2.69
N ARG A 10 3.21 5.93 -3.66
CA ARG A 10 3.23 5.10 -4.85
C ARG A 10 4.50 4.26 -4.88
N LEU A 11 4.34 2.96 -4.74
CA LEU A 11 5.43 2.00 -4.91
C LEU A 11 5.58 1.69 -6.42
N ASP A 12 6.76 1.95 -6.96
CA ASP A 12 7.08 1.72 -8.38
C ASP A 12 7.69 0.33 -8.58
N ASP A 13 8.51 -0.14 -7.62
CA ASP A 13 9.18 -1.45 -7.68
C ASP A 13 9.36 -2.04 -6.28
N CYS A 14 9.20 -3.37 -6.20
CA CYS A 14 9.54 -4.17 -5.03
C CYS A 14 10.29 -5.41 -5.54
N ARG A 15 11.59 -5.49 -5.28
CA ARG A 15 12.46 -6.53 -5.83
C ARG A 15 13.20 -7.29 -4.75
N VAL A 16 13.07 -8.62 -4.78
CA VAL A 16 13.86 -9.51 -3.94
C VAL A 16 15.27 -9.67 -4.53
N MET A 17 16.29 -9.51 -3.69
CA MET A 17 17.71 -9.63 -4.05
C MET A 17 18.45 -10.38 -2.93
N GLY A 18 18.45 -11.72 -2.99
CA GLY A 18 18.92 -12.55 -1.88
C GLY A 18 18.14 -12.26 -0.59
N GLU A 19 18.80 -12.08 0.54
CA GLU A 19 18.18 -11.76 1.83
C GLU A 19 17.75 -10.30 2.00
N ARG A 20 17.47 -9.62 0.89
CA ARG A 20 17.07 -8.20 0.88
C ARG A 20 15.92 -7.96 -0.06
N THR A 21 15.11 -6.99 0.29
CA THR A 21 14.06 -6.45 -0.61
C THR A 21 14.32 -4.99 -0.87
N GLY A 22 14.44 -4.63 -2.14
CA GLY A 22 14.51 -3.24 -2.59
C GLY A 22 13.10 -2.66 -2.73
N LEU A 23 12.85 -1.52 -2.09
CA LEU A 23 11.62 -0.75 -2.19
C LEU A 23 11.92 0.58 -2.88
N ARG A 24 11.40 0.76 -4.08
CA ARG A 24 11.52 2.01 -4.81
C ARG A 24 10.15 2.61 -5.06
N GLY A 25 10.02 3.90 -4.79
CA GLY A 25 8.76 4.60 -5.01
C GLY A 25 8.87 6.08 -4.71
N LYS A 26 7.72 6.69 -4.50
CA LYS A 26 7.62 8.09 -4.16
C LYS A 26 6.42 8.38 -3.26
N LEU A 27 6.60 9.35 -2.39
CA LEU A 27 5.52 10.03 -1.71
C LEU A 27 5.09 11.21 -2.57
N ILE A 28 3.86 11.21 -3.04
CA ILE A 28 3.24 12.34 -3.74
C ILE A 28 2.54 13.16 -2.67
N PHE A 29 2.85 14.45 -2.59
CA PHE A 29 2.20 15.34 -1.64
C PHE A 29 1.43 16.46 -2.34
N HIS A 30 0.37 16.88 -1.67
CA HIS A 30 -0.47 18.01 -2.06
C HIS A 30 -0.63 18.93 -0.86
N ILE A 31 -0.45 20.23 -1.07
CA ILE A 31 -0.57 21.26 -0.04
C ILE A 31 -1.54 22.31 -0.54
N LEU A 32 -2.56 22.59 0.27
CA LEU A 32 -3.47 23.71 0.07
C LEU A 32 -3.04 24.85 0.99
N TYR A 33 -2.81 26.02 0.44
CA TYR A 33 -2.32 27.15 1.22
C TYR A 33 -3.01 28.47 0.86
N GLN A 34 -3.07 29.36 1.82
CA GLN A 34 -3.58 30.70 1.60
C GLN A 34 -2.44 31.65 1.25
N THR A 35 -2.64 32.41 0.17
CA THR A 35 -1.70 33.46 -0.27
C THR A 35 -1.82 34.72 0.63
N PRO A 36 -0.86 35.65 0.58
CA PRO A 36 -0.97 36.93 1.28
C PRO A 36 -2.15 37.80 0.79
N VAL A 37 -2.62 37.55 -0.44
CA VAL A 37 -3.80 38.25 -0.97
C VAL A 37 -5.05 37.64 -0.35
N GLN A 38 -5.81 38.46 0.36
CA GLN A 38 -6.97 38.01 1.12
C GLN A 38 -7.98 37.24 0.26
N GLY A 39 -8.34 36.03 0.73
CA GLY A 39 -9.33 35.17 0.09
C GLY A 39 -8.78 34.28 -1.04
N ASN A 40 -7.52 34.45 -1.45
CA ASN A 40 -6.94 33.55 -2.46
C ASN A 40 -6.34 32.30 -1.80
N VAL A 41 -6.75 31.17 -2.32
CA VAL A 41 -6.26 29.84 -1.97
C VAL A 41 -5.60 29.23 -3.20
N GLU A 42 -4.47 28.62 -3.01
CA GLU A 42 -3.67 27.98 -4.05
C GLU A 42 -3.25 26.57 -3.60
N SER A 43 -2.87 25.76 -4.57
CA SER A 43 -2.35 24.41 -4.30
C SER A 43 -0.93 24.24 -4.81
N LEU A 44 -0.15 23.43 -4.09
CA LEU A 44 1.19 23.01 -4.45
C LEU A 44 1.24 21.49 -4.41
N SER A 45 1.80 20.87 -5.44
CA SER A 45 2.04 19.41 -5.48
C SER A 45 3.50 19.15 -5.77
N GLY A 46 3.99 18.04 -5.25
CA GLY A 46 5.33 17.55 -5.52
C GLY A 46 5.48 16.10 -5.13
N ASP A 47 6.69 15.57 -5.29
CA ASP A 47 7.02 14.20 -4.92
C ASP A 47 8.38 14.12 -4.22
N ILE A 48 8.49 13.15 -3.32
CA ILE A 48 9.73 12.76 -2.63
C ILE A 48 10.03 11.33 -3.00
N ILE A 49 11.13 11.11 -3.70
CA ILE A 49 11.57 9.77 -4.14
C ILE A 49 12.24 9.07 -2.95
N PHE A 50 11.97 7.78 -2.79
CA PHE A 50 12.70 6.88 -1.90
C PHE A 50 13.19 5.64 -2.65
N ASP A 51 14.34 5.12 -2.21
CA ASP A 51 14.96 3.89 -2.72
C ASP A 51 15.67 3.24 -1.52
N GLU A 52 14.99 2.27 -0.91
CA GLU A 52 15.38 1.69 0.37
C GLU A 52 15.61 0.18 0.25
N LEU A 53 16.55 -0.33 1.02
CA LEU A 53 16.84 -1.76 1.13
C LEU A 53 16.46 -2.26 2.51
N VAL A 54 15.58 -3.26 2.55
CA VAL A 54 15.15 -3.94 3.77
C VAL A 54 15.79 -5.32 3.84
N ASN A 55 16.51 -5.60 4.92
CA ASN A 55 17.06 -6.94 5.19
C ASN A 55 15.95 -7.82 5.77
N ILE A 56 15.83 -9.03 5.22
CA ILE A 56 14.86 -10.03 5.68
C ILE A 56 15.59 -11.37 5.73
N ASP A 57 15.88 -11.83 6.94
CA ASP A 57 16.60 -13.08 7.16
C ASP A 57 15.80 -14.27 6.61
N GLY A 58 16.46 -15.13 5.83
CA GLY A 58 15.85 -16.32 5.25
C GLY A 58 14.96 -16.07 4.02
N LEU A 59 15.01 -14.87 3.45
CA LEU A 59 14.33 -14.54 2.18
C LEU A 59 15.03 -15.25 1.02
N ASP A 60 14.24 -15.87 0.13
CA ASP A 60 14.69 -16.48 -1.13
C ASP A 60 14.18 -15.71 -2.34
N GLU A 61 14.88 -15.78 -3.46
CA GLU A 61 14.51 -15.09 -4.71
C GLU A 61 13.15 -15.53 -5.29
N ASN A 62 12.69 -16.71 -4.92
CA ASN A 62 11.39 -17.25 -5.34
C ASN A 62 10.25 -16.86 -4.38
N ASP A 63 10.56 -16.24 -3.27
CA ASP A 63 9.56 -15.82 -2.30
C ASP A 63 8.69 -14.67 -2.83
N HIS A 64 7.43 -14.72 -2.46
CA HIS A 64 6.50 -13.66 -2.81
C HIS A 64 6.39 -12.64 -1.68
N VAL A 65 6.80 -11.40 -1.98
CA VAL A 65 6.76 -10.29 -1.03
C VAL A 65 5.58 -9.38 -1.36
N GLN A 66 4.67 -9.21 -0.39
CA GLN A 66 3.62 -8.20 -0.42
C GLN A 66 4.01 -7.04 0.47
N VAL A 67 3.82 -5.82 -0.01
CA VAL A 67 4.14 -4.60 0.73
C VAL A 67 2.85 -3.84 1.03
N GLN A 68 2.67 -3.50 2.29
CA GLN A 68 1.67 -2.54 2.76
C GLN A 68 2.39 -1.35 3.37
N TRP A 69 1.76 -0.19 3.36
CA TRP A 69 2.34 1.03 3.94
C TRP A 69 1.28 1.88 4.60
N ASP A 70 1.74 2.61 5.61
CA ASP A 70 0.97 3.64 6.28
C ASP A 70 1.80 4.92 6.36
N ILE A 71 1.16 6.06 6.16
CA ILE A 71 1.76 7.36 6.42
C ILE A 71 1.45 7.71 7.88
N GLU A 72 2.43 7.50 8.77
CA GLU A 72 2.30 7.76 10.20
C GLU A 72 2.22 9.26 10.50
N ASP A 73 3.00 10.03 9.77
CA ASP A 73 3.04 11.49 9.91
C ASP A 73 3.35 12.13 8.56
N LEU A 74 2.70 13.25 8.30
CA LEU A 74 2.99 14.12 7.18
C LEU A 74 2.83 15.55 7.65
N SER A 75 3.87 16.33 7.53
CA SER A 75 3.84 17.74 7.90
C SER A 75 4.46 18.62 6.83
N ALA A 76 3.87 19.79 6.64
CA ALA A 76 4.36 20.82 5.75
C ALA A 76 4.56 22.13 6.53
N ASP A 77 5.81 22.59 6.57
CA ASP A 77 6.21 23.78 7.30
C ASP A 77 6.65 24.90 6.37
N LEU A 78 6.18 26.11 6.61
CA LEU A 78 6.61 27.29 5.88
C LEU A 78 8.00 27.73 6.35
N VAL A 79 9.03 27.55 5.52
CA VAL A 79 10.40 28.01 5.83
C VAL A 79 10.54 29.51 5.58
N ASN A 80 9.96 30.00 4.49
CA ASN A 80 9.84 31.42 4.15
C ASN A 80 8.70 31.61 3.14
N SER A 81 8.47 32.86 2.69
CA SER A 81 7.39 33.20 1.77
C SER A 81 7.39 32.45 0.42
N ARG A 82 8.48 31.73 0.09
CA ARG A 82 8.65 30.99 -1.17
C ARG A 82 9.15 29.56 -1.00
N LYS A 83 9.30 29.10 0.23
CA LYS A 83 9.88 27.77 0.51
C LYS A 83 9.05 27.05 1.57
N VAL A 84 8.61 25.86 1.22
CA VAL A 84 7.92 24.92 2.09
C VAL A 84 8.84 23.71 2.31
N SER A 85 8.92 23.24 3.54
CA SER A 85 9.55 21.97 3.91
C SER A 85 8.46 20.93 4.10
N VAL A 86 8.57 19.79 3.45
CA VAL A 86 7.67 18.65 3.62
C VAL A 86 8.43 17.52 4.26
N LYS A 87 7.86 16.93 5.30
CA LYS A 87 8.39 15.77 6.03
C LYS A 87 7.33 14.71 6.14
N ALA A 88 7.72 13.46 6.03
CA ALA A 88 6.82 12.34 6.23
C ALA A 88 7.53 11.20 6.95
N VAL A 89 6.77 10.45 7.73
CA VAL A 89 7.16 9.17 8.30
C VAL A 89 6.25 8.12 7.69
N ILE A 90 6.85 7.15 6.99
CA ILE A 90 6.13 6.09 6.30
C ILE A 90 6.59 4.76 6.87
N THR A 91 5.65 3.94 7.32
CA THR A 91 5.89 2.57 7.78
C THR A 91 5.56 1.60 6.66
N PHE A 92 6.52 0.76 6.28
CA PHE A 92 6.31 -0.34 5.35
C PHE A 92 6.23 -1.65 6.12
N THR A 93 5.17 -2.43 5.86
CA THR A 93 5.00 -3.78 6.37
C THR A 93 5.16 -4.76 5.21
N LEU A 94 6.15 -5.66 5.31
CA LEU A 94 6.45 -6.66 4.30
C LEU A 94 5.94 -8.02 4.78
N PHE A 95 5.08 -8.64 3.98
CA PHE A 95 4.62 -10.02 4.17
C PHE A 95 5.33 -10.92 3.18
N VAL A 96 6.07 -11.90 3.69
CA VAL A 96 6.77 -12.87 2.87
C VAL A 96 6.01 -14.19 2.86
N GLN A 97 5.69 -14.68 1.68
CA GLN A 97 5.14 -16.01 1.46
C GLN A 97 6.19 -16.92 0.84
N GLN A 98 6.55 -17.97 1.58
CA GLN A 98 7.37 -19.06 1.09
C GLN A 98 6.47 -20.22 0.70
N ILE A 99 6.58 -20.68 -0.55
CA ILE A 99 5.82 -21.82 -1.06
C ILE A 99 6.81 -22.91 -1.44
N TYR A 100 6.66 -24.07 -0.83
CA TYR A 100 7.46 -25.23 -1.13
C TYR A 100 6.61 -26.50 -1.16
N ASP A 101 7.05 -27.47 -1.94
CA ASP A 101 6.41 -28.78 -2.04
C ASP A 101 7.01 -29.74 -1.02
N GLU A 102 6.16 -30.29 -0.16
CA GLU A 102 6.56 -31.30 0.83
C GLU A 102 5.97 -32.67 0.46
N GLN A 103 6.80 -33.69 0.58
CA GLN A 103 6.35 -35.08 0.39
C GLN A 103 6.19 -35.74 1.76
N ALA A 104 4.99 -36.21 2.05
CA ALA A 104 4.71 -36.95 3.27
C ALA A 104 4.18 -38.35 2.98
N ALA A 105 4.67 -39.35 3.73
CA ALA A 105 4.11 -40.67 3.68
C ALA A 105 2.72 -40.68 4.32
N VAL A 106 1.69 -40.99 3.56
CA VAL A 106 0.29 -41.01 4.04
C VAL A 106 -0.21 -42.43 4.36
N ASP A 107 0.41 -43.43 3.79
CA ASP A 107 0.11 -44.85 4.04
C ASP A 107 1.30 -45.75 3.68
N ALA A 108 1.30 -46.97 4.21
CA ALA A 108 2.28 -47.99 3.91
C ALA A 108 1.53 -49.32 3.58
N ALA A 109 1.93 -49.99 2.50
CA ALA A 109 1.41 -51.26 2.10
C ALA A 109 2.56 -52.26 1.90
N GLY A 110 2.37 -53.53 2.30
CA GLY A 110 3.37 -54.59 2.18
C GLY A 110 2.79 -55.96 2.50
N GLU A 111 3.52 -57.03 2.16
CA GLU A 111 3.13 -58.41 2.45
C GLU A 111 3.18 -58.81 3.94
N ALA A 112 3.92 -58.06 4.73
CA ALA A 112 4.01 -58.24 6.17
C ALA A 112 2.98 -57.39 6.92
N SER A 113 2.54 -57.87 8.10
CA SER A 113 1.72 -57.05 9.00
C SER A 113 2.53 -55.86 9.49
N LEU A 114 2.15 -54.67 9.07
CA LEU A 114 2.78 -53.41 9.45
C LEU A 114 1.97 -52.74 10.55
N ASP A 115 2.64 -52.35 11.62
CA ASP A 115 2.03 -51.52 12.67
C ASP A 115 2.39 -50.03 12.40
N CYS A 116 1.39 -49.29 11.98
CA CYS A 116 1.58 -47.89 11.55
C CYS A 116 1.03 -46.90 12.58
N LEU A 117 1.88 -46.07 13.11
CA LEU A 117 1.45 -44.91 13.89
C LEU A 117 1.12 -43.73 12.95
N LYS A 118 -0.15 -43.36 12.91
CA LYS A 118 -0.63 -42.23 12.11
C LYS A 118 -0.84 -41.01 13.02
N LYS A 119 -0.35 -39.86 12.59
CA LYS A 119 -0.56 -38.55 13.23
C LYS A 119 -1.24 -37.61 12.29
N THR A 120 -2.32 -36.98 12.73
CA THR A 120 -2.97 -35.89 11.97
C THR A 120 -2.16 -34.62 12.08
N VAL A 121 -1.91 -33.97 10.96
CA VAL A 121 -1.23 -32.66 10.88
C VAL A 121 -2.17 -31.68 10.19
N GLU A 122 -2.26 -30.48 10.71
CA GLU A 122 -2.95 -29.38 10.03
C GLU A 122 -1.93 -28.68 9.14
N ALA A 123 -2.28 -28.48 7.86
CA ALA A 123 -1.46 -27.75 6.91
C ALA A 123 -2.29 -26.66 6.23
N ALA A 124 -1.67 -25.49 6.01
CA ALA A 124 -2.27 -24.42 5.25
C ALA A 124 -1.82 -24.49 3.79
N GLN A 125 -2.77 -24.34 2.88
CA GLN A 125 -2.52 -24.30 1.45
C GLN A 125 -3.17 -23.06 0.85
N THR A 126 -2.43 -22.35 -0.02
CA THR A 126 -3.02 -21.26 -0.80
C THR A 126 -3.87 -21.86 -1.92
N ALA A 127 -5.19 -21.72 -1.82
CA ALA A 127 -6.10 -22.22 -2.83
C ALA A 127 -6.18 -21.29 -4.04
N LEU A 128 -6.22 -20.00 -3.81
CA LEU A 128 -6.32 -18.98 -4.85
C LEU A 128 -5.80 -17.64 -4.35
N GLN A 129 -5.04 -16.95 -5.21
CA GLN A 129 -4.70 -15.53 -5.02
C GLN A 129 -4.99 -14.80 -6.34
N LYS A 130 -5.82 -13.77 -6.30
CA LYS A 130 -6.18 -12.96 -7.47
C LYS A 130 -6.01 -11.47 -7.16
N LYS A 131 -5.43 -10.74 -8.11
CA LYS A 131 -5.40 -9.28 -8.12
C LYS A 131 -6.33 -8.79 -9.23
N ASP A 132 -7.20 -7.86 -8.91
CA ASP A 132 -8.11 -7.26 -9.88
C ASP A 132 -8.14 -5.73 -9.74
N THR A 133 -8.55 -5.05 -10.81
CA THR A 133 -8.58 -3.59 -10.86
C THR A 133 -9.95 -3.14 -11.32
N TYR A 134 -10.61 -2.33 -10.50
CA TYR A 134 -11.92 -1.76 -10.80
C TYR A 134 -11.80 -0.28 -11.09
N ARG A 135 -12.52 0.18 -12.11
CA ARG A 135 -12.66 1.60 -12.44
C ARG A 135 -14.03 2.06 -12.03
N ILE A 136 -14.08 3.11 -11.23
CA ILE A 136 -15.31 3.74 -10.76
C ILE A 136 -15.37 5.14 -11.34
N ARG A 137 -16.53 5.53 -11.82
CA ARG A 137 -16.81 6.89 -12.31
C ARG A 137 -18.16 7.33 -11.76
N GLU A 138 -18.21 8.55 -11.23
CA GLU A 138 -19.42 9.21 -10.77
C GLU A 138 -19.43 10.66 -11.26
N GLU A 139 -20.61 11.16 -11.59
CA GLU A 139 -20.83 12.56 -11.98
C GLU A 139 -21.79 13.18 -10.97
N THR A 140 -21.35 14.25 -10.31
CA THR A 140 -22.13 14.92 -9.28
C THR A 140 -22.41 16.37 -9.69
N GLU A 141 -23.67 16.77 -9.64
CA GLU A 141 -24.08 18.15 -9.89
C GLU A 141 -24.01 18.99 -8.60
N LEU A 142 -23.57 20.23 -8.75
CA LEU A 142 -23.62 21.19 -7.65
C LEU A 142 -25.06 21.61 -7.36
N PRO A 143 -25.46 21.63 -6.09
CA PRO A 143 -26.72 22.24 -5.69
C PRO A 143 -26.81 23.69 -6.15
N ALA A 144 -27.99 24.12 -6.60
CA ALA A 144 -28.23 25.50 -7.07
C ALA A 144 -27.91 26.59 -6.04
N SER A 145 -27.84 26.23 -4.76
CA SER A 145 -27.44 27.13 -3.66
C SER A 145 -25.95 27.38 -3.56
N LYS A 146 -25.11 26.64 -4.29
CA LYS A 146 -23.65 26.79 -4.30
C LYS A 146 -23.21 27.63 -5.51
N PRO A 147 -22.13 28.41 -5.37
CA PRO A 147 -21.56 29.14 -6.51
C PRO A 147 -20.97 28.17 -7.52
N ASN A 148 -20.88 28.60 -8.77
CA ASN A 148 -20.27 27.83 -9.84
C ASN A 148 -18.80 27.50 -9.53
N ILE A 149 -18.36 26.28 -9.88
CA ILE A 149 -16.96 25.90 -9.80
C ILE A 149 -16.20 26.66 -10.90
N ARG A 150 -15.14 27.33 -10.50
CA ARG A 150 -14.17 27.92 -11.42
C ARG A 150 -13.00 26.98 -11.66
N GLU A 151 -12.51 26.37 -10.58
CA GLU A 151 -11.33 25.49 -10.59
C GLU A 151 -11.38 24.54 -9.41
N VAL A 152 -10.88 23.32 -9.59
CA VAL A 152 -10.72 22.35 -8.51
C VAL A 152 -9.27 22.39 -8.02
N LEU A 153 -9.07 22.98 -6.85
CA LEU A 153 -7.73 23.11 -6.23
C LEU A 153 -7.32 21.89 -5.41
N TRP A 154 -8.30 21.10 -4.99
CA TRP A 154 -8.09 19.96 -4.12
C TRP A 154 -9.12 18.86 -4.39
N SER A 155 -8.67 17.62 -4.41
CA SER A 155 -9.56 16.46 -4.44
C SER A 155 -8.96 15.32 -3.62
N SER A 156 -9.78 14.59 -2.88
CA SER A 156 -9.37 13.36 -2.20
C SER A 156 -10.46 12.32 -2.30
N VAL A 157 -10.05 11.07 -2.43
CA VAL A 157 -10.95 9.91 -2.48
C VAL A 157 -10.48 8.89 -1.46
N GLN A 158 -11.39 8.36 -0.67
CA GLN A 158 -11.13 7.32 0.32
C GLN A 158 -12.05 6.14 0.08
N LEU A 159 -11.46 4.95 0.05
CA LEU A 159 -12.22 3.70 0.03
C LEU A 159 -12.54 3.29 1.48
N ARG A 160 -13.82 3.09 1.78
CA ARG A 160 -14.29 2.67 3.10
C ARG A 160 -15.29 1.53 2.98
N GLY A 161 -15.32 0.65 3.97
CA GLY A 161 -16.36 -0.38 4.09
C GLY A 161 -16.30 -1.44 2.99
N VAL A 162 -15.11 -1.96 2.67
CA VAL A 162 -14.97 -3.09 1.76
C VAL A 162 -15.41 -4.36 2.48
N GLU A 163 -16.47 -5.02 1.96
CA GLU A 163 -16.92 -6.32 2.43
C GLU A 163 -16.67 -7.37 1.33
N THR A 164 -16.13 -8.50 1.72
CA THR A 164 -16.00 -9.67 0.85
C THR A 164 -16.94 -10.76 1.30
N ARG A 165 -17.75 -11.29 0.38
CA ARG A 165 -18.65 -12.43 0.63
C ARG A 165 -18.41 -13.49 -0.43
N PRO A 166 -18.25 -14.77 -0.05
CA PRO A 166 -18.32 -15.85 -1.02
C PRO A 166 -19.72 -15.83 -1.64
N LEU A 167 -19.79 -16.00 -2.94
CA LEU A 167 -21.04 -16.25 -3.66
C LEU A 167 -21.17 -17.75 -3.81
N ASP A 168 -22.27 -18.32 -3.34
CA ASP A 168 -22.63 -19.72 -3.48
C ASP A 168 -22.91 -20.08 -4.95
#